data_19265d1ffd8378fe4f759feb0d427705
#
_entry.id   19265d1ffd8378fe4f759feb0d427705
#
_cell.length_a   1.000
_cell.length_b   1.000
_cell.length_c   1.000
_cell.angle_alpha   90.00
_cell.angle_beta   90.00
_cell.angle_gamma   90.00
#
_symmetry.space_group_name_H-M   'P 1'
#
loop_
_entity.id
_entity.type
_entity.pdbx_description
1 polymer ?
#
loop_
_entity_poly.entity_id
_entity_poly.type
_entity_poly.pdbx_seq_one_letter_code
_entity_poly.pdbx_strand_id
1 'polypeptide(L)'
;MKGKTMRIAVAVCLCFGTVSAQEQLRVRPAEVQQEDVVAALGALGVDVLRFDFSDFTRENYDVAVYLDEADSTGTERLYTVRAGGTRQQLTRMPEEVRRGFRKELHLPETTTEYVRGRSLTLIFSQKNDSTKLLTVHIPGMMRFSLPLELRDSGAGGEPRYFYSLRPFKLSAVEAGSEEIPLVFYSSGWYDPKAGVVRSCGVSEIDPALTDELVGLSPHYYVVGVIFEKKE
;
A
#
# COMPACT_ATOMS: atom_id res chain seq x y z
N MET A 1 91.31 -48.40 28.20
CA MET A 1 90.17 -48.83 27.33
C MET A 1 89.06 -47.82 27.47
N LYS A 2 88.82 -47.04 26.38
CA LYS A 2 87.88 -45.93 26.40
C LYS A 2 86.55 -46.39 25.73
N GLY A 3 85.48 -46.50 26.53
CA GLY A 3 84.10 -46.82 26.02
C GLY A 3 83.45 -45.57 25.39
N LYS A 4 83.08 -45.64 24.11
CA LYS A 4 82.31 -44.60 23.42
C LYS A 4 80.80 -44.81 23.65
N THR A 5 80.17 -43.92 24.32
CA THR A 5 78.71 -43.91 24.49
C THR A 5 78.07 -43.20 23.26
N MET A 6 77.31 -43.98 22.48
CA MET A 6 76.58 -43.50 21.34
C MET A 6 75.19 -42.92 21.79
N ARG A 7 75.00 -41.64 21.64
CA ARG A 7 73.70 -40.99 21.91
C ARG A 7 72.83 -41.00 20.65
N ILE A 8 71.74 -41.77 20.73
CA ILE A 8 70.72 -41.81 19.69
C ILE A 8 69.79 -40.64 19.98
N ALA A 9 69.74 -39.67 19.10
CA ALA A 9 68.75 -38.57 19.11
C ALA A 9 67.51 -39.01 18.36
N VAL A 10 66.41 -39.21 19.08
CA VAL A 10 65.08 -39.46 18.48
C VAL A 10 64.45 -38.13 18.14
N ALA A 11 64.35 -37.81 16.86
CA ALA A 11 63.64 -36.66 16.39
C ALA A 11 62.13 -37.02 16.31
N VAL A 12 61.32 -36.46 17.23
CA VAL A 12 59.88 -36.56 17.17
C VAL A 12 59.37 -35.46 16.23
N CYS A 13 58.99 -35.80 15.00
CA CYS A 13 58.26 -34.93 14.10
C CYS A 13 56.81 -34.79 14.57
N LEU A 14 56.49 -33.72 15.22
CA LEU A 14 55.11 -33.27 15.50
C LEU A 14 54.48 -32.73 14.22
N CYS A 15 53.76 -33.57 13.47
CA CYS A 15 52.89 -33.14 12.40
C CYS A 15 51.67 -32.45 13.01
N PHE A 16 51.69 -31.13 13.09
CA PHE A 16 50.49 -30.34 13.33
C PHE A 16 49.63 -30.38 12.07
N GLY A 17 48.72 -31.37 12.00
CA GLY A 17 47.64 -31.33 11.03
C GLY A 17 46.70 -30.18 11.37
N THR A 18 46.68 -29.14 10.54
CA THR A 18 45.64 -28.10 10.60
C THR A 18 44.33 -28.77 10.22
N VAL A 19 43.53 -29.14 11.24
CA VAL A 19 42.12 -29.53 11.01
C VAL A 19 41.39 -28.27 10.60
N SER A 20 41.21 -28.11 9.29
CA SER A 20 40.33 -27.08 8.74
C SER A 20 38.92 -27.44 9.22
N ALA A 21 38.44 -26.76 10.23
CA ALA A 21 37.06 -26.91 10.66
C ALA A 21 36.15 -26.37 9.49
N GLN A 22 35.61 -27.29 8.74
CA GLN A 22 34.68 -27.00 7.69
C GLN A 22 33.42 -26.38 8.35
N GLU A 23 33.20 -25.10 8.12
CA GLU A 23 32.05 -24.35 8.66
C GLU A 23 30.76 -25.03 8.21
N GLN A 24 30.03 -25.62 9.16
CA GLN A 24 28.77 -26.29 8.85
C GLN A 24 27.66 -25.23 8.61
N LEU A 25 27.35 -24.97 7.36
CA LEU A 25 26.20 -24.13 6.97
C LEU A 25 24.92 -24.93 7.30
N ARG A 26 24.00 -24.25 8.01
CA ARG A 26 22.71 -24.82 8.42
C ARG A 26 21.57 -23.97 7.98
N VAL A 27 20.58 -24.57 7.35
CA VAL A 27 19.27 -23.94 7.14
C VAL A 27 18.45 -24.10 8.42
N ARG A 28 17.83 -23.03 8.87
CA ARG A 28 16.98 -23.00 10.07
C ARG A 28 15.64 -22.36 9.71
N PRO A 29 14.52 -22.80 10.32
CA PRO A 29 13.28 -22.07 10.25
C PRO A 29 13.48 -20.64 10.75
N ALA A 30 12.89 -19.68 10.04
CA ALA A 30 12.83 -18.27 10.44
C ALA A 30 11.39 -17.88 10.79
N GLU A 31 11.23 -16.84 11.59
CA GLU A 31 9.92 -16.28 11.86
C GLU A 31 9.39 -15.56 10.61
N VAL A 32 8.07 -15.69 10.38
CA VAL A 32 7.36 -14.99 9.29
C VAL A 32 7.39 -13.49 9.58
N GLN A 33 7.87 -12.71 8.61
CA GLN A 33 7.94 -11.25 8.70
C GLN A 33 6.69 -10.61 8.08
N GLN A 34 6.51 -9.31 8.32
CA GLN A 34 5.38 -8.57 7.76
C GLN A 34 5.40 -8.57 6.23
N GLU A 35 6.56 -8.51 5.63
CA GLU A 35 6.78 -8.57 4.18
C GLU A 35 6.28 -9.88 3.57
N ASP A 36 6.47 -11.00 4.28
CA ASP A 36 5.97 -12.31 3.84
C ASP A 36 4.44 -12.35 3.83
N VAL A 37 3.80 -11.71 4.83
CA VAL A 37 2.34 -11.58 4.90
C VAL A 37 1.82 -10.74 3.74
N VAL A 38 2.46 -9.59 3.45
CA VAL A 38 2.08 -8.72 2.33
C VAL A 38 2.24 -9.46 0.99
N ALA A 39 3.35 -10.20 0.81
CA ALA A 39 3.56 -11.01 -0.38
C ALA A 39 2.50 -12.11 -0.54
N ALA A 40 2.11 -12.77 0.56
CA ALA A 40 1.06 -13.77 0.55
C ALA A 40 -0.32 -13.16 0.19
N LEU A 41 -0.64 -11.98 0.70
CA LEU A 41 -1.85 -11.24 0.33
C LEU A 41 -1.85 -10.90 -1.17
N GLY A 42 -0.72 -10.42 -1.70
CA GLY A 42 -0.55 -10.14 -3.12
C GLY A 42 -0.78 -11.39 -4.00
N ALA A 43 -0.27 -12.55 -3.57
CA ALA A 43 -0.51 -13.82 -4.26
C ALA A 43 -2.00 -14.24 -4.26
N LEU A 44 -2.78 -13.78 -3.29
CA LEU A 44 -4.24 -13.94 -3.22
C LEU A 44 -5.00 -12.82 -3.97
N GLY A 45 -4.30 -11.95 -4.69
CA GLY A 45 -4.89 -10.83 -5.42
C GLY A 45 -5.41 -9.71 -4.50
N VAL A 46 -4.82 -9.59 -3.31
CA VAL A 46 -5.13 -8.53 -2.34
C VAL A 46 -3.97 -7.56 -2.25
N ASP A 47 -4.21 -6.31 -2.67
CA ASP A 47 -3.25 -5.22 -2.55
C ASP A 47 -3.68 -4.28 -1.43
N VAL A 48 -2.75 -3.87 -0.58
CA VAL A 48 -3.01 -2.97 0.56
C VAL A 48 -2.07 -1.78 0.48
N LEU A 49 -2.64 -0.57 0.41
CA LEU A 49 -1.88 0.68 0.47
C LEU A 49 -2.33 1.50 1.67
N ARG A 50 -1.38 2.15 2.34
CA ARG A 50 -1.64 3.02 3.47
C ARG A 50 -0.97 4.36 3.26
N PHE A 51 -1.74 5.42 3.47
CA PHE A 51 -1.30 6.81 3.37
C PHE A 51 -1.40 7.48 4.74
N ASP A 52 -0.40 8.27 5.10
CA ASP A 52 -0.38 9.05 6.34
C ASP A 52 -0.94 10.46 6.07
N PHE A 53 -1.90 10.87 6.88
CA PHE A 53 -2.57 12.17 6.82
C PHE A 53 -2.35 12.99 8.11
N SER A 54 -1.35 12.61 8.91
CA SER A 54 -1.12 13.24 10.23
C SER A 54 -0.97 14.76 10.16
N ASP A 55 -0.36 15.28 9.09
CA ASP A 55 -0.21 16.73 8.91
C ASP A 55 -1.53 17.46 8.75
N PHE A 56 -2.52 16.85 8.09
CA PHE A 56 -3.88 17.40 7.94
C PHE A 56 -4.72 17.34 9.23
N THR A 57 -4.17 16.81 10.31
CA THR A 57 -4.83 16.81 11.62
C THR A 57 -4.38 17.96 12.52
N ARG A 58 -3.39 18.76 12.11
CA ARG A 58 -2.95 19.95 12.85
C ARG A 58 -4.02 21.03 12.91
N GLU A 59 -4.81 21.11 11.85
CA GLU A 59 -5.98 21.96 11.74
C GLU A 59 -7.23 21.11 11.46
N ASN A 60 -8.39 21.73 11.34
CA ASN A 60 -9.63 21.02 11.03
C ASN A 60 -9.88 21.01 9.52
N TYR A 61 -9.80 19.84 8.89
CA TYR A 61 -10.14 19.63 7.50
C TYR A 61 -11.34 18.71 7.37
N ASP A 62 -12.27 19.01 6.47
CA ASP A 62 -13.20 18.01 5.96
C ASP A 62 -12.47 17.12 4.95
N VAL A 63 -12.64 15.83 5.12
CA VAL A 63 -12.02 14.81 4.25
C VAL A 63 -13.10 14.16 3.40
N ALA A 64 -12.86 14.07 2.11
CA ALA A 64 -13.62 13.24 1.20
C ALA A 64 -12.68 12.30 0.42
N VAL A 65 -13.18 11.13 0.04
CA VAL A 65 -12.50 10.21 -0.87
C VAL A 65 -13.25 10.21 -2.18
N TYR A 66 -12.55 10.28 -3.29
CA TYR A 66 -13.14 10.24 -4.61
C TYR A 66 -12.65 9.04 -5.42
N LEU A 67 -13.48 8.64 -6.39
CA LEU A 67 -13.19 7.64 -7.39
C LEU A 67 -13.58 8.19 -8.75
N ASP A 68 -12.60 8.29 -9.63
CA ASP A 68 -12.79 8.59 -11.05
C ASP A 68 -12.58 7.32 -11.88
N GLU A 69 -13.38 7.18 -12.94
CA GLU A 69 -13.21 6.18 -13.99
C GLU A 69 -12.89 6.90 -15.30
N ALA A 70 -11.97 6.35 -16.06
CA ALA A 70 -11.63 6.87 -17.37
C ALA A 70 -11.51 5.74 -18.40
N ASP A 71 -12.04 6.00 -19.58
CA ASP A 71 -11.92 5.15 -20.76
C ASP A 71 -11.78 5.99 -22.04
N SER A 72 -11.98 5.38 -23.21
CA SER A 72 -11.90 6.05 -24.52
C SER A 72 -12.93 7.16 -24.72
N THR A 73 -13.94 7.26 -23.87
CA THR A 73 -15.01 8.28 -23.94
C THR A 73 -14.71 9.52 -23.09
N GLY A 74 -13.81 9.40 -22.13
CA GLY A 74 -13.39 10.45 -21.21
C GLY A 74 -13.21 9.98 -19.78
N THR A 75 -13.18 10.95 -18.87
CA THR A 75 -13.09 10.73 -17.42
C THR A 75 -14.36 11.17 -16.74
N GLU A 76 -14.90 10.31 -15.87
CA GLU A 76 -16.09 10.57 -15.06
C GLU A 76 -15.81 10.36 -13.58
N ARG A 77 -16.32 11.26 -12.73
CA ARG A 77 -16.32 11.07 -11.27
C ARG A 77 -17.48 10.17 -10.87
N LEU A 78 -17.18 8.92 -10.51
CA LEU A 78 -18.19 7.96 -10.08
C LEU A 78 -18.69 8.24 -8.66
N TYR A 79 -17.77 8.56 -7.75
CA TYR A 79 -18.09 8.72 -6.33
C TYR A 79 -17.27 9.84 -5.69
N THR A 80 -17.92 10.56 -4.79
CA THR A 80 -17.27 11.41 -3.77
C THR A 80 -17.95 11.13 -2.44
N VAL A 81 -17.23 10.50 -1.52
CA VAL A 81 -17.74 10.07 -0.21
C VAL A 81 -17.11 10.93 0.87
N ARG A 82 -17.91 11.75 1.55
CA ARG A 82 -17.45 12.64 2.62
C ARG A 82 -17.29 11.87 3.93
N ALA A 83 -16.10 11.91 4.51
CA ALA A 83 -15.77 11.29 5.81
C ALA A 83 -16.02 12.24 6.99
N GLY A 84 -16.07 13.52 6.74
CA GLY A 84 -16.23 14.58 7.75
C GLY A 84 -14.92 15.14 8.26
N GLY A 85 -14.98 15.92 9.35
CA GLY A 85 -13.84 16.66 9.88
C GLY A 85 -12.77 15.82 10.55
N THR A 86 -11.49 16.19 10.39
CA THR A 86 -10.34 15.56 11.06
C THR A 86 -10.32 15.84 12.57
N ARG A 87 -11.03 16.87 13.02
CA ARG A 87 -11.19 17.24 14.42
C ARG A 87 -12.66 17.26 14.81
N GLN A 88 -12.99 16.55 15.87
CA GLN A 88 -14.33 16.46 16.41
C GLN A 88 -14.41 17.17 17.75
N GLN A 89 -15.12 18.29 17.79
CA GLN A 89 -15.38 19.04 19.04
C GLN A 89 -16.38 18.30 19.91
N LEU A 90 -15.93 17.71 21.01
CA LEU A 90 -16.78 16.96 21.94
C LEU A 90 -17.73 17.87 22.73
N THR A 91 -17.34 19.10 22.98
CA THR A 91 -18.15 20.11 23.69
C THR A 91 -19.43 20.47 22.94
N ARG A 92 -19.47 20.28 21.63
CA ARG A 92 -20.65 20.53 20.78
C ARG A 92 -21.63 19.35 20.72
N MET A 93 -21.26 18.21 21.30
CA MET A 93 -22.12 17.02 21.34
C MET A 93 -23.08 17.08 22.54
N PRO A 94 -24.31 16.53 22.39
CA PRO A 94 -25.17 16.27 23.53
C PRO A 94 -24.44 15.42 24.61
N GLU A 95 -24.73 15.68 25.89
CA GLU A 95 -24.01 15.07 27.02
C GLU A 95 -23.98 13.53 26.97
N GLU A 96 -25.10 12.91 26.65
CA GLU A 96 -25.20 11.45 26.57
C GLU A 96 -24.32 10.87 25.47
N VAL A 97 -24.34 11.51 24.27
CA VAL A 97 -23.50 11.11 23.11
C VAL A 97 -22.03 11.27 23.46
N ARG A 98 -21.68 12.41 24.06
CA ARG A 98 -20.29 12.71 24.47
C ARG A 98 -19.77 11.70 25.50
N ARG A 99 -20.60 11.32 26.49
CA ARG A 99 -20.24 10.32 27.49
C ARG A 99 -20.04 8.94 26.86
N GLY A 100 -20.93 8.51 25.98
CA GLY A 100 -20.82 7.26 25.23
C GLY A 100 -19.53 7.23 24.38
N PHE A 101 -19.26 8.31 23.65
CA PHE A 101 -18.09 8.46 22.79
C PHE A 101 -16.78 8.42 23.58
N ARG A 102 -16.70 9.13 24.73
CA ARG A 102 -15.54 9.08 25.62
C ARG A 102 -15.29 7.68 26.17
N LYS A 103 -16.33 6.99 26.59
CA LYS A 103 -16.25 5.62 27.11
C LYS A 103 -15.74 4.64 26.05
N GLU A 104 -16.27 4.71 24.84
CA GLU A 104 -15.88 3.84 23.72
C GLU A 104 -14.41 4.05 23.32
N LEU A 105 -13.97 5.31 23.25
CA LEU A 105 -12.60 5.66 22.85
C LEU A 105 -11.61 5.78 24.01
N HIS A 106 -12.03 5.45 25.25
CA HIS A 106 -11.21 5.54 26.45
C HIS A 106 -10.59 6.92 26.67
N LEU A 107 -11.36 7.99 26.35
CA LEU A 107 -10.89 9.38 26.45
C LEU A 107 -11.10 9.93 27.87
N PRO A 108 -10.14 10.74 28.40
CA PRO A 108 -10.30 11.46 29.64
C PRO A 108 -11.55 12.38 29.64
N GLU A 109 -12.15 12.61 30.81
CA GLU A 109 -13.28 13.55 30.97
C GLU A 109 -12.94 14.99 30.55
N THR A 110 -11.67 15.37 30.67
CA THR A 110 -11.15 16.69 30.29
C THR A 110 -10.96 16.87 28.79
N THR A 111 -11.07 15.79 27.99
CA THR A 111 -10.89 15.86 26.52
C THR A 111 -12.02 16.68 25.91
N THR A 112 -11.67 17.78 25.27
CA THR A 112 -12.62 18.69 24.59
C THR A 112 -12.71 18.45 23.10
N GLU A 113 -11.64 17.87 22.53
CA GLU A 113 -11.51 17.62 21.10
C GLU A 113 -10.90 16.23 20.85
N TYR A 114 -11.37 15.54 19.82
CA TYR A 114 -10.85 14.27 19.36
C TYR A 114 -10.33 14.39 17.93
N VAL A 115 -9.06 14.03 17.73
CA VAL A 115 -8.40 14.01 16.42
C VAL A 115 -8.53 12.63 15.80
N ARG A 116 -8.99 12.58 14.56
CA ARG A 116 -9.25 11.35 13.79
C ARG A 116 -8.75 11.48 12.34
N GLY A 117 -8.81 10.39 11.58
CA GLY A 117 -8.43 10.42 10.15
C GLY A 117 -6.96 10.67 9.88
N ARG A 118 -6.07 10.15 10.75
CA ARG A 118 -4.62 10.30 10.58
C ARG A 118 -4.06 9.47 9.43
N SER A 119 -4.81 8.53 8.92
CA SER A 119 -4.38 7.68 7.82
C SER A 119 -5.57 7.18 7.02
N LEU A 120 -5.29 6.83 5.77
CA LEU A 120 -6.20 6.12 4.88
C LEU A 120 -5.58 4.78 4.51
N THR A 121 -6.37 3.71 4.55
CA THR A 121 -6.00 2.41 3.99
C THR A 121 -6.93 2.10 2.82
N LEU A 122 -6.34 1.77 1.68
CA LEU A 122 -7.03 1.26 0.48
C LEU A 122 -6.70 -0.22 0.35
N ILE A 123 -7.73 -1.06 0.17
CA ILE A 123 -7.57 -2.50 -0.03
C ILE A 123 -8.28 -2.85 -1.33
N PHE A 124 -7.53 -3.39 -2.29
CA PHE A 124 -8.06 -3.94 -3.52
C PHE A 124 -8.07 -5.46 -3.40
N SER A 125 -9.24 -6.07 -3.48
CA SER A 125 -9.38 -7.54 -3.38
C SER A 125 -10.21 -8.08 -4.53
N GLN A 126 -9.93 -9.32 -4.96
CA GLN A 126 -10.70 -9.95 -6.02
C GLN A 126 -12.09 -10.32 -5.51
N LYS A 127 -13.13 -9.92 -6.23
CA LYS A 127 -14.51 -10.34 -5.97
C LYS A 127 -14.91 -11.48 -6.92
N ASN A 128 -14.59 -11.34 -8.20
CA ASN A 128 -14.70 -12.35 -9.24
C ASN A 128 -13.75 -11.96 -10.39
N ASP A 129 -13.78 -12.67 -11.53
CA ASP A 129 -12.83 -12.46 -12.61
C ASP A 129 -12.89 -11.05 -13.21
N SER A 130 -14.08 -10.44 -13.28
CA SER A 130 -14.32 -9.12 -13.88
C SER A 130 -14.55 -7.99 -12.88
N THR A 131 -14.46 -8.24 -11.58
CA THR A 131 -14.75 -7.21 -10.56
C THR A 131 -13.74 -7.25 -9.43
N LYS A 132 -13.09 -6.12 -9.16
CA LYS A 132 -12.35 -5.86 -7.93
C LYS A 132 -13.24 -5.17 -6.91
N LEU A 133 -12.96 -5.40 -5.64
CA LEU A 133 -13.56 -4.66 -4.54
C LEU A 133 -12.53 -3.70 -3.97
N LEU A 134 -12.79 -2.41 -4.07
CA LEU A 134 -12.05 -1.37 -3.38
C LEU A 134 -12.65 -1.14 -2.01
N THR A 135 -11.92 -1.45 -0.95
CA THR A 135 -12.29 -1.08 0.42
C THR A 135 -11.48 0.14 0.86
N VAL A 136 -12.19 1.15 1.31
CA VAL A 136 -11.65 2.40 1.86
C VAL A 136 -11.85 2.39 3.36
N HIS A 137 -10.78 2.64 4.13
CA HIS A 137 -10.84 2.72 5.58
C HIS A 137 -10.05 3.91 6.10
N ILE A 138 -10.75 4.85 6.73
CA ILE A 138 -10.18 5.98 7.48
C ILE A 138 -10.53 5.74 8.96
N PRO A 139 -9.55 5.35 9.80
CA PRO A 139 -9.79 5.02 11.21
C PRO A 139 -10.48 6.17 11.95
N GLY A 140 -11.54 5.84 12.71
CA GLY A 140 -12.34 6.80 13.46
C GLY A 140 -13.25 7.70 12.60
N MET A 141 -13.30 7.51 11.28
CA MET A 141 -14.16 8.28 10.39
C MET A 141 -15.11 7.40 9.58
N MET A 142 -14.58 6.55 8.69
CA MET A 142 -15.42 5.71 7.84
C MET A 142 -14.72 4.45 7.35
N ARG A 143 -15.55 3.46 6.99
CA ARG A 143 -15.15 2.29 6.20
C ARG A 143 -16.28 1.93 5.24
N PHE A 144 -15.94 1.75 3.96
CA PHE A 144 -16.89 1.30 2.94
C PHE A 144 -16.17 0.54 1.84
N SER A 145 -16.93 -0.12 0.97
CA SER A 145 -16.39 -0.84 -0.17
C SER A 145 -17.20 -0.55 -1.43
N LEU A 146 -16.50 -0.42 -2.56
CA LEU A 146 -17.05 -0.15 -3.88
C LEU A 146 -16.60 -1.24 -4.86
N PRO A 147 -17.47 -1.77 -5.72
CA PRO A 147 -17.06 -2.61 -6.84
C PRO A 147 -16.40 -1.76 -7.92
N LEU A 148 -15.31 -2.27 -8.49
CA LEU A 148 -14.64 -1.74 -9.67
C LEU A 148 -14.81 -2.76 -10.80
N GLU A 149 -15.57 -2.39 -11.82
CA GLU A 149 -15.81 -3.25 -12.98
C GLU A 149 -14.60 -3.22 -13.91
N LEU A 150 -14.02 -4.40 -14.16
CA LEU A 150 -12.85 -4.53 -15.00
C LEU A 150 -13.24 -4.68 -16.47
N ARG A 151 -12.47 -4.08 -17.36
CA ARG A 151 -12.68 -4.21 -18.82
C ARG A 151 -11.74 -5.28 -19.38
N ASP A 152 -12.21 -6.01 -20.37
CA ASP A 152 -11.37 -6.95 -21.10
C ASP A 152 -10.21 -6.23 -21.80
N SER A 153 -9.03 -6.83 -21.81
CA SER A 153 -7.84 -6.30 -22.45
C SER A 153 -7.89 -6.22 -23.98
N GLY A 154 -8.93 -6.79 -24.60
CA GLY A 154 -9.10 -6.80 -26.05
C GLY A 154 -8.14 -7.73 -26.82
N ALA A 155 -7.47 -8.66 -26.12
CA ALA A 155 -6.50 -9.57 -26.72
C ALA A 155 -7.12 -10.63 -27.64
N GLY A 156 -8.45 -10.69 -27.72
CA GLY A 156 -9.21 -11.72 -28.43
C GLY A 156 -9.28 -13.07 -27.68
N GLY A 157 -10.29 -13.87 -27.97
CA GLY A 157 -10.54 -15.13 -27.28
C GLY A 157 -11.36 -14.95 -26.00
N GLU A 158 -11.01 -15.69 -24.92
CA GLU A 158 -11.68 -15.52 -23.63
C GLU A 158 -11.29 -14.18 -23.00
N PRO A 159 -12.25 -13.49 -22.33
CA PRO A 159 -12.00 -12.21 -21.68
C PRO A 159 -10.84 -12.31 -20.67
N ARG A 160 -9.93 -11.33 -20.69
CA ARG A 160 -8.77 -11.26 -19.81
C ARG A 160 -8.68 -9.90 -19.15
N TYR A 161 -8.74 -9.91 -17.83
CA TYR A 161 -8.77 -8.72 -16.99
C TYR A 161 -7.40 -8.49 -16.34
N PHE A 162 -6.49 -7.87 -17.09
CA PHE A 162 -5.15 -7.53 -16.60
C PHE A 162 -5.15 -6.12 -16.07
N TYR A 163 -5.05 -5.96 -14.77
CA TYR A 163 -4.95 -4.66 -14.12
C TYR A 163 -3.73 -4.60 -13.23
N SER A 164 -3.15 -3.40 -13.16
CA SER A 164 -2.01 -3.10 -12.30
C SER A 164 -2.27 -1.85 -11.49
N LEU A 165 -1.75 -1.85 -10.28
CA LEU A 165 -1.90 -0.78 -9.31
C LEU A 165 -0.60 -0.02 -9.21
N ARG A 166 -0.67 1.34 -9.26
CA ARG A 166 0.47 2.23 -9.10
C ARG A 166 0.09 3.39 -8.19
N PRO A 167 0.96 3.76 -7.24
CA PRO A 167 0.78 5.00 -6.51
C PRO A 167 1.05 6.20 -7.42
N PHE A 168 0.46 7.34 -7.09
CA PHE A 168 0.88 8.63 -7.65
C PHE A 168 2.15 9.11 -6.93
N LYS A 169 2.96 9.92 -7.63
CA LYS A 169 4.07 10.67 -7.03
C LYS A 169 3.49 11.71 -6.09
N LEU A 170 3.58 11.45 -4.80
CA LEU A 170 3.07 12.37 -3.79
C LEU A 170 4.11 13.45 -3.49
N SER A 171 3.73 14.69 -3.67
CA SER A 171 4.49 15.87 -3.24
C SER A 171 3.83 16.52 -2.04
N ALA A 172 4.52 17.49 -1.42
CA ALA A 172 3.88 18.36 -0.45
C ALA A 172 2.77 19.16 -1.14
N VAL A 173 1.57 19.15 -0.54
CA VAL A 173 0.44 19.94 -0.99
C VAL A 173 0.30 21.19 -0.12
N GLU A 174 -0.03 22.31 -0.74
CA GLU A 174 -0.37 23.53 -0.01
C GLU A 174 -1.74 23.38 0.67
N ALA A 175 -1.90 24.04 1.81
CA ALA A 175 -3.16 23.96 2.54
C ALA A 175 -4.27 24.67 1.76
N GLY A 176 -5.22 23.91 1.24
CA GLY A 176 -6.33 24.42 0.44
C GLY A 176 -7.37 23.34 0.18
N SER A 177 -8.27 23.61 -0.77
CA SER A 177 -9.22 22.63 -1.30
C SER A 177 -8.54 21.94 -2.48
N GLU A 178 -7.71 20.94 -2.21
CA GLU A 178 -6.98 20.23 -3.26
C GLU A 178 -7.42 18.79 -3.39
N GLU A 179 -7.53 18.36 -4.63
CA GLU A 179 -7.71 16.95 -4.98
C GLU A 179 -6.34 16.29 -5.09
N ILE A 180 -6.09 15.31 -4.24
CA ILE A 180 -4.81 14.58 -4.18
C ILE A 180 -5.05 13.18 -4.71
N PRO A 181 -4.62 12.86 -5.94
CA PRO A 181 -4.69 11.49 -6.45
C PRO A 181 -3.69 10.62 -5.71
N LEU A 182 -4.13 9.44 -5.26
CA LEU A 182 -3.32 8.52 -4.46
C LEU A 182 -2.93 7.27 -5.25
N VAL A 183 -3.87 6.72 -6.01
CA VAL A 183 -3.72 5.44 -6.68
C VAL A 183 -4.30 5.48 -8.08
N PHE A 184 -3.51 4.99 -9.02
CA PHE A 184 -3.88 4.70 -10.40
C PHE A 184 -4.01 3.19 -10.56
N TYR A 185 -5.22 2.71 -10.85
CA TYR A 185 -5.53 1.31 -11.06
C TYR A 185 -5.98 1.10 -12.50
N SER A 186 -5.10 0.56 -13.36
CA SER A 186 -5.30 0.59 -14.80
C SER A 186 -5.24 -0.78 -15.45
N SER A 187 -6.03 -0.94 -16.52
CA SER A 187 -5.94 -2.08 -17.42
C SER A 187 -4.60 -2.12 -18.14
N GLY A 188 -4.14 -3.32 -18.46
CA GLY A 188 -3.12 -3.51 -19.48
C GLY A 188 -3.70 -3.19 -20.87
N TRP A 189 -2.81 -3.03 -21.85
CA TRP A 189 -3.16 -2.84 -23.27
C TRP A 189 -2.63 -3.97 -24.13
N TYR A 190 -3.37 -4.33 -25.15
CA TYR A 190 -2.94 -5.35 -26.09
C TYR A 190 -1.97 -4.77 -27.11
N ASP A 191 -0.77 -5.40 -27.24
CA ASP A 191 0.19 -5.10 -28.29
C ASP A 191 0.05 -6.13 -29.43
N PRO A 192 -0.59 -5.76 -30.54
CA PRO A 192 -0.86 -6.71 -31.63
C PRO A 192 0.42 -7.16 -32.35
N LYS A 193 1.52 -6.38 -32.30
CA LYS A 193 2.80 -6.74 -32.92
C LYS A 193 3.51 -7.85 -32.14
N ALA A 194 3.40 -7.81 -30.82
CA ALA A 194 4.00 -8.80 -29.94
C ALA A 194 3.03 -9.94 -29.58
N GLY A 195 1.72 -9.77 -29.80
CA GLY A 195 0.70 -10.74 -29.46
C GLY A 195 0.50 -10.91 -27.94
N VAL A 196 0.80 -9.88 -27.15
CA VAL A 196 0.77 -9.94 -25.67
C VAL A 196 0.03 -8.74 -25.09
N VAL A 197 -0.52 -8.93 -23.89
CA VAL A 197 -1.01 -7.82 -23.06
C VAL A 197 0.15 -7.25 -22.26
N ARG A 198 0.35 -5.95 -22.35
CA ARG A 198 1.37 -5.20 -21.62
C ARG A 198 0.72 -4.44 -20.46
N SER A 199 1.44 -4.38 -19.35
CA SER A 199 1.12 -3.54 -18.18
C SER A 199 2.38 -2.93 -17.57
N CYS A 200 3.51 -2.98 -18.30
CA CYS A 200 4.78 -2.45 -17.83
C CYS A 200 4.89 -0.94 -18.10
N GLY A 201 5.73 -0.25 -17.37
CA GLY A 201 5.96 1.19 -17.46
C GLY A 201 6.57 1.74 -16.18
N VAL A 202 6.19 2.96 -15.84
CA VAL A 202 6.64 3.63 -14.61
C VAL A 202 6.08 2.97 -13.35
N SER A 203 6.81 3.05 -12.25
CA SER A 203 6.38 2.52 -10.95
C SER A 203 5.42 3.46 -10.20
N GLU A 204 5.50 4.76 -10.51
CA GLU A 204 4.67 5.83 -9.94
C GLU A 204 4.16 6.74 -11.05
N ILE A 205 2.93 7.24 -10.92
CA ILE A 205 2.26 8.09 -11.91
C ILE A 205 2.41 9.56 -11.53
N ASP A 206 2.65 10.41 -12.53
CA ASP A 206 2.60 11.86 -12.35
C ASP A 206 1.17 12.32 -12.04
N PRO A 207 0.92 13.13 -11.01
CA PRO A 207 -0.43 13.64 -10.69
C PRO A 207 -1.13 14.38 -11.84
N ALA A 208 -0.36 14.95 -12.77
CA ALA A 208 -0.92 15.60 -13.96
C ALA A 208 -1.35 14.61 -15.05
N LEU A 209 -1.21 13.29 -14.82
CA LEU A 209 -1.56 12.22 -15.75
C LEU A 209 -0.85 12.34 -17.13
N THR A 210 0.38 12.86 -17.14
CA THR A 210 1.16 13.11 -18.36
C THR A 210 2.04 11.93 -18.78
N ASP A 211 2.12 10.88 -17.97
CA ASP A 211 2.89 9.69 -18.28
C ASP A 211 2.32 8.97 -19.52
N GLU A 212 3.20 8.48 -20.40
CA GLU A 212 2.81 7.73 -21.61
C GLU A 212 1.88 6.54 -21.29
N LEU A 213 2.10 5.90 -20.15
CA LEU A 213 1.29 4.77 -19.68
C LEU A 213 -0.20 5.13 -19.54
N VAL A 214 -0.51 6.36 -19.15
CA VAL A 214 -1.92 6.82 -19.00
C VAL A 214 -2.60 6.80 -20.36
N GLY A 215 -1.94 7.31 -21.40
CA GLY A 215 -2.45 7.30 -22.78
C GLY A 215 -2.53 5.91 -23.42
N LEU A 216 -1.73 4.95 -22.94
CA LEU A 216 -1.74 3.56 -23.41
C LEU A 216 -2.78 2.70 -22.70
N SER A 217 -3.24 3.09 -21.52
CA SER A 217 -4.23 2.33 -20.72
C SER A 217 -5.66 2.57 -21.25
N PRO A 218 -6.32 1.56 -21.83
CA PRO A 218 -7.67 1.74 -22.39
C PRO A 218 -8.74 2.07 -21.36
N HIS A 219 -8.48 1.69 -20.11
CA HIS A 219 -9.39 1.92 -18.99
C HIS A 219 -8.63 2.01 -17.68
N TYR A 220 -8.98 2.96 -16.82
CA TYR A 220 -8.36 3.08 -15.50
C TYR A 220 -9.29 3.76 -14.48
N TYR A 221 -8.97 3.53 -13.22
CA TYR A 221 -9.55 4.22 -12.08
C TYR A 221 -8.49 5.09 -11.39
N VAL A 222 -8.91 6.26 -10.92
CA VAL A 222 -8.13 7.11 -10.01
C VAL A 222 -8.84 7.17 -8.67
N VAL A 223 -8.16 6.76 -7.62
CA VAL A 223 -8.62 6.93 -6.23
C VAL A 223 -7.83 8.05 -5.60
N GLY A 224 -8.51 9.01 -5.00
CA GLY A 224 -7.84 10.12 -4.33
C GLY A 224 -8.64 10.67 -3.15
N VAL A 225 -8.11 11.73 -2.56
CA VAL A 225 -8.71 12.43 -1.41
C VAL A 225 -8.82 13.92 -1.68
N ILE A 226 -9.76 14.52 -0.97
CA ILE A 226 -9.97 15.97 -0.95
C ILE A 226 -9.89 16.43 0.50
N PHE A 227 -9.09 17.45 0.76
CA PHE A 227 -9.01 18.12 2.06
C PHE A 227 -9.52 19.56 1.91
N GLU A 228 -10.69 19.84 2.50
CA GLU A 228 -11.27 21.18 2.55
C GLU A 228 -11.03 21.75 3.95
N LYS A 229 -10.29 22.86 4.07
CA LYS A 229 -10.04 23.52 5.36
C LYS A 229 -11.35 24.09 5.90
N LYS A 230 -11.67 23.74 7.16
CA LYS A 230 -12.81 24.33 7.88
C LYS A 230 -12.42 25.64 8.55
N GLU A 231 -13.21 26.64 8.37
CA GLU A 231 -13.15 27.90 9.11
C GLU A 231 -13.58 27.74 10.59
#